data_39f45e0e551fdb3c7156fca42dd4aaa4
#
_entry.id   39f45e0e551fdb3c7156fca42dd4aaa4
#
_cell.length_a   1.000
_cell.length_b   1.000
_cell.length_c   1.000
_cell.angle_alpha   90.00
_cell.angle_beta   90.00
_cell.angle_gamma   90.00
#
_symmetry.space_group_name_H-M   'P 1'
#
loop_
_entity.id
_entity.type
_entity.pdbx_description
1 polymer ?
#
loop_
_entity_poly.entity_id
_entity_poly.type
_entity_poly.pdbx_seq_one_letter_code
_entity_poly.pdbx_strand_id
1 'polypeptide(L)'
;MVNNKKTIKEIADIWKEDKRQYVKQSTMAVYLLSLENHLLPVFGGKMEVTEEEVQAFALDKLNHGLSQKSIKDMLIVLKMVVRFGEKQGWLNHVEWKVKFPANQPKATLPILTKAHQKKLMDYLKDNFTFPNLGILVCLSTGLRIGEVCALKWSDINMDTGLLHVNRTIER
;
A
#
# COMPACT_ATOMS: atom_id res chain seq x y z
N MET A 1 -17.93 -35.52 12.38
CA MET A 1 -17.55 -34.32 11.64
C MET A 1 -16.05 -34.14 11.81
N VAL A 2 -15.26 -34.30 10.77
CA VAL A 2 -13.82 -34.08 10.84
C VAL A 2 -13.60 -32.58 11.07
N ASN A 3 -13.02 -32.25 12.21
CA ASN A 3 -12.73 -30.87 12.60
C ASN A 3 -11.59 -30.35 11.68
N ASN A 4 -11.94 -29.80 10.52
CA ASN A 4 -11.01 -29.36 9.48
C ASN A 4 -10.51 -27.93 9.77
N LYS A 5 -10.15 -27.66 11.04
CA LYS A 5 -9.58 -26.38 11.45
C LYS A 5 -8.20 -26.25 10.80
N LYS A 6 -7.94 -25.09 10.21
CA LYS A 6 -6.65 -24.72 9.60
C LYS A 6 -6.01 -23.58 10.37
N THR A 7 -4.70 -23.53 10.33
CA THR A 7 -3.92 -22.40 10.85
C THR A 7 -4.08 -21.20 9.92
N ILE A 8 -3.87 -19.99 10.46
CA ILE A 8 -3.90 -18.74 9.66
C ILE A 8 -2.90 -18.81 8.51
N LYS A 9 -1.75 -19.47 8.67
CA LYS A 9 -0.77 -19.64 7.60
C LYS A 9 -1.33 -20.50 6.46
N GLU A 10 -1.91 -21.67 6.78
CA GLU A 10 -2.52 -22.55 5.76
C GLU A 10 -3.65 -21.86 5.02
N ILE A 11 -4.48 -21.08 5.75
CA ILE A 11 -5.56 -20.30 5.15
C ILE A 11 -5.00 -19.21 4.24
N ALA A 12 -3.96 -18.49 4.69
CA ALA A 12 -3.30 -17.44 3.91
C ALA A 12 -2.67 -18.00 2.62
N ASP A 13 -2.10 -19.19 2.67
CA ASP A 13 -1.50 -19.83 1.50
C ASP A 13 -2.55 -20.17 0.43
N ILE A 14 -3.72 -20.66 0.84
CA ILE A 14 -4.83 -20.93 -0.08
C ILE A 14 -5.45 -19.59 -0.57
N TRP A 15 -5.63 -18.64 0.33
CA TRP A 15 -6.20 -17.33 0.02
C TRP A 15 -5.33 -16.55 -0.99
N LYS A 16 -4.00 -16.64 -0.91
CA LYS A 16 -3.09 -16.00 -1.87
C LYS A 16 -3.35 -16.44 -3.30
N GLU A 17 -3.54 -17.73 -3.52
CA GLU A 17 -3.78 -18.29 -4.86
C GLU A 17 -5.15 -17.87 -5.41
N ASP A 18 -6.19 -17.89 -4.56
CA ASP A 18 -7.51 -17.37 -4.95
C ASP A 18 -7.45 -15.87 -5.27
N LYS A 19 -6.82 -15.08 -4.38
CA LYS A 19 -6.80 -13.62 -4.49
C LYS A 19 -6.04 -13.09 -5.70
N ARG A 20 -4.97 -13.77 -6.14
CA ARG A 20 -4.19 -13.40 -7.32
C ARG A 20 -5.02 -13.26 -8.60
N GLN A 21 -6.13 -13.98 -8.70
CA GLN A 21 -7.00 -13.95 -9.88
C GLN A 21 -7.81 -12.65 -9.99
N TYR A 22 -7.99 -11.91 -8.88
CA TYR A 22 -8.92 -10.77 -8.79
C TYR A 22 -8.24 -9.43 -8.50
N VAL A 23 -6.93 -9.40 -8.31
CA VAL A 23 -6.22 -8.16 -7.98
C VAL A 23 -5.00 -7.97 -8.87
N LYS A 24 -4.60 -6.72 -9.07
CA LYS A 24 -3.37 -6.39 -9.78
C LYS A 24 -2.15 -6.97 -9.07
N GLN A 25 -1.10 -7.27 -9.84
CA GLN A 25 0.16 -7.80 -9.31
C GLN A 25 0.79 -6.89 -8.24
N SER A 26 0.77 -5.57 -8.45
CA SER A 26 1.25 -4.58 -7.49
C SER A 26 0.48 -4.62 -6.16
N THR A 27 -0.84 -4.78 -6.21
CA THR A 27 -1.68 -4.93 -5.00
C THR A 27 -1.36 -6.23 -4.27
N MET A 28 -1.19 -7.32 -5.01
CA MET A 28 -0.84 -8.62 -4.42
C MET A 28 0.53 -8.57 -3.73
N ALA A 29 1.51 -7.88 -4.32
CA ALA A 29 2.83 -7.69 -3.71
C ALA A 29 2.73 -7.00 -2.35
N VAL A 30 1.90 -5.96 -2.21
CA VAL A 30 1.67 -5.28 -0.92
C VAL A 30 1.02 -6.22 0.10
N TYR A 31 0.06 -7.04 -0.31
CA TYR A 31 -0.57 -8.01 0.58
C TYR A 31 0.44 -9.06 1.07
N LEU A 32 1.28 -9.58 0.17
CA LEU A 32 2.31 -10.55 0.51
C LEU A 32 3.33 -9.96 1.49
N LEU A 33 3.82 -8.74 1.26
CA LEU A 33 4.72 -8.06 2.19
C LEU A 33 4.10 -7.88 3.57
N SER A 34 2.82 -7.51 3.65
CA SER A 34 2.12 -7.38 4.92
C SER A 34 1.98 -8.73 5.65
N LEU A 35 1.65 -9.80 4.89
CA LEU A 35 1.53 -11.15 5.46
C LEU A 35 2.87 -11.67 5.96
N GLU A 36 3.89 -11.69 5.11
CA GLU A 36 5.15 -12.36 5.38
C GLU A 36 5.97 -11.63 6.45
N ASN A 37 6.03 -10.29 6.39
CA ASN A 37 6.88 -9.52 7.30
C ASN A 37 6.22 -9.19 8.64
N HIS A 38 4.88 -9.18 8.72
CA HIS A 38 4.21 -8.68 9.90
C HIS A 38 3.15 -9.63 10.49
N LEU A 39 2.31 -10.21 9.66
CA LEU A 39 1.15 -10.96 10.15
C LEU A 39 1.44 -12.42 10.44
N LEU A 40 2.07 -13.14 9.53
CA LEU A 40 2.37 -14.55 9.70
C LEU A 40 3.36 -14.86 10.83
N PRO A 41 4.36 -14.01 11.12
CA PRO A 41 5.22 -14.22 12.31
C PRO A 41 4.45 -14.22 13.63
N VAL A 42 3.32 -13.51 13.70
CA VAL A 42 2.51 -13.37 14.93
C VAL A 42 1.31 -14.31 14.93
N PHE A 43 0.60 -14.40 13.81
CA PHE A 43 -0.68 -15.11 13.73
C PHE A 43 -0.60 -16.46 12.98
N GLY A 44 0.47 -16.71 12.22
CA GLY A 44 0.53 -17.82 11.26
C GLY A 44 0.28 -19.21 11.87
N GLY A 45 0.77 -19.48 13.07
CA GLY A 45 0.57 -20.75 13.76
C GLY A 45 -0.77 -20.89 14.49
N LYS A 46 -1.60 -19.85 14.51
CA LYS A 46 -2.85 -19.84 15.28
C LYS A 46 -4.01 -20.41 14.45
N MET A 47 -4.95 -21.04 15.14
CA MET A 47 -6.20 -21.56 14.57
C MET A 47 -7.39 -20.62 14.85
N GLU A 48 -7.18 -19.59 15.67
CA GLU A 48 -8.12 -18.54 16.00
C GLU A 48 -7.36 -17.24 16.23
N VAL A 49 -8.01 -16.11 16.05
CA VAL A 49 -7.42 -14.78 16.27
C VAL A 49 -8.40 -13.97 17.10
N THR A 50 -8.02 -13.60 18.32
CA THR A 50 -8.89 -12.85 19.22
C THR A 50 -8.71 -11.33 19.07
N GLU A 51 -9.70 -10.56 19.57
CA GLU A 51 -9.63 -9.10 19.56
C GLU A 51 -8.44 -8.60 20.39
N GLU A 52 -8.17 -9.24 21.53
CA GLU A 52 -7.05 -8.88 22.42
C GLU A 52 -5.70 -9.06 21.72
N GLU A 53 -5.53 -10.13 20.97
CA GLU A 53 -4.30 -10.39 20.21
C GLU A 53 -4.10 -9.37 19.10
N VAL A 54 -5.17 -9.01 18.37
CA VAL A 54 -5.12 -8.00 17.33
C VAL A 54 -4.85 -6.62 17.92
N GLN A 55 -5.43 -6.31 19.09
CA GLN A 55 -5.17 -5.07 19.82
C GLN A 55 -3.71 -5.01 20.30
N ALA A 56 -3.19 -6.10 20.86
CA ALA A 56 -1.79 -6.20 21.28
C ALA A 56 -0.82 -6.02 20.11
N PHE A 57 -1.10 -6.67 18.98
CA PHE A 57 -0.35 -6.49 17.74
C PHE A 57 -0.32 -5.02 17.28
N ALA A 58 -1.49 -4.37 17.29
CA ALA A 58 -1.58 -2.97 16.85
C ALA A 58 -0.76 -2.04 17.75
N LEU A 59 -0.79 -2.24 19.07
CA LEU A 59 0.00 -1.46 20.03
C LEU A 59 1.49 -1.74 19.90
N ASP A 60 1.90 -3.01 19.71
CA ASP A 60 3.29 -3.38 19.47
C ASP A 60 3.85 -2.67 18.24
N LYS A 61 3.14 -2.69 17.11
CA LYS A 61 3.56 -2.02 15.88
C LYS A 61 3.62 -0.48 16.03
N LEU A 62 2.71 0.12 16.80
CA LEU A 62 2.77 1.54 17.14
C LEU A 62 4.03 1.87 17.92
N ASN A 63 4.36 1.07 18.94
CA ASN A 63 5.54 1.25 19.78
C ASN A 63 6.85 1.11 18.98
N HIS A 64 6.84 0.30 17.91
CA HIS A 64 7.94 0.19 16.95
C HIS A 64 7.92 1.28 15.86
N GLY A 65 7.12 2.33 15.99
CA GLY A 65 7.14 3.52 15.14
C GLY A 65 6.34 3.42 13.84
N LEU A 66 5.53 2.38 13.65
CA LEU A 66 4.67 2.29 12.46
C LEU A 66 3.48 3.26 12.59
N SER A 67 3.08 3.85 11.45
CA SER A 67 1.91 4.73 11.42
C SER A 67 0.60 3.95 11.66
N GLN A 68 -0.39 4.61 12.28
CA GLN A 68 -1.73 4.02 12.42
C GLN A 68 -2.32 3.58 11.08
N LYS A 69 -2.03 4.34 10.00
CA LYS A 69 -2.50 4.00 8.64
C LYS A 69 -1.91 2.67 8.20
N SER A 70 -0.58 2.50 8.29
CA SER A 70 0.09 1.26 7.91
C SER A 70 -0.45 0.05 8.69
N ILE A 71 -0.68 0.22 9.99
CA ILE A 71 -1.24 -0.85 10.82
C ILE A 71 -2.66 -1.19 10.40
N LYS A 72 -3.51 -0.19 10.13
CA LYS A 72 -4.88 -0.42 9.62
C LYS A 72 -4.86 -1.17 8.29
N ASP A 73 -3.96 -0.83 7.39
CA ASP A 73 -3.81 -1.50 6.09
C ASP A 73 -3.40 -2.98 6.29
N MET A 74 -2.49 -3.29 7.22
CA MET A 74 -2.15 -4.67 7.60
C MET A 74 -3.35 -5.42 8.18
N LEU A 75 -4.12 -4.79 9.07
CA LEU A 75 -5.31 -5.40 9.67
C LEU A 75 -6.42 -5.67 8.64
N ILE A 76 -6.51 -4.88 7.57
CA ILE A 76 -7.41 -5.15 6.44
C ILE A 76 -6.99 -6.47 5.76
N VAL A 77 -5.69 -6.70 5.56
CA VAL A 77 -5.19 -7.96 4.98
C VAL A 77 -5.51 -9.14 5.90
N LEU A 78 -5.25 -9.01 7.20
CA LEU A 78 -5.60 -10.06 8.18
C LEU A 78 -7.10 -10.39 8.13
N LYS A 79 -7.96 -9.36 8.11
CA LYS A 79 -9.42 -9.54 8.00
C LYS A 79 -9.82 -10.27 6.71
N MET A 80 -9.15 -9.99 5.58
CA MET A 80 -9.44 -10.69 4.32
C MET A 80 -9.13 -12.18 4.43
N VAL A 81 -7.99 -12.55 5.03
CA VAL A 81 -7.59 -13.95 5.23
C VAL A 81 -8.57 -14.67 6.18
N VAL A 82 -8.88 -14.06 7.32
CA VAL A 82 -9.82 -14.65 8.30
C VAL A 82 -11.21 -14.82 7.71
N ARG A 83 -11.76 -13.81 7.05
CA ARG A 83 -13.06 -13.90 6.37
C ARG A 83 -13.10 -14.97 5.27
N PHE A 84 -11.98 -15.18 4.58
CA PHE A 84 -11.87 -16.28 3.64
C PHE A 84 -11.96 -17.63 4.38
N GLY A 85 -11.23 -17.81 5.49
CA GLY A 85 -11.31 -19.00 6.33
C GLY A 85 -12.72 -19.25 6.92
N GLU A 86 -13.41 -18.18 7.33
CA GLU A 86 -14.80 -18.25 7.79
C GLU A 86 -15.75 -18.77 6.69
N LYS A 87 -15.63 -18.24 5.48
CA LYS A 87 -16.44 -18.68 4.32
C LYS A 87 -16.22 -20.14 3.97
N GLN A 88 -15.03 -20.67 4.21
CA GLN A 88 -14.70 -22.09 3.98
C GLN A 88 -15.09 -22.99 5.16
N GLY A 89 -15.61 -22.42 6.26
CA GLY A 89 -15.95 -23.17 7.47
C GLY A 89 -14.74 -23.65 8.28
N TRP A 90 -13.54 -23.07 8.06
CA TRP A 90 -12.32 -23.44 8.81
C TRP A 90 -12.14 -22.61 10.08
N LEU A 91 -12.73 -21.43 10.14
CA LEU A 91 -12.71 -20.52 11.28
C LEU A 91 -14.12 -20.13 11.69
N ASN A 92 -14.29 -19.80 12.96
CA ASN A 92 -15.50 -19.18 13.46
C ASN A 92 -15.55 -17.71 13.07
N HIS A 93 -16.75 -17.13 12.98
CA HIS A 93 -16.90 -15.70 12.72
C HIS A 93 -16.36 -14.87 13.88
N VAL A 94 -15.50 -13.89 13.58
CA VAL A 94 -14.92 -12.97 14.57
C VAL A 94 -14.94 -11.53 14.03
N GLU A 95 -15.45 -10.61 14.83
CA GLU A 95 -15.30 -9.18 14.59
C GLU A 95 -14.35 -8.57 15.61
N TRP A 96 -13.45 -7.70 15.14
CA TRP A 96 -12.51 -6.97 15.99
C TRP A 96 -12.76 -5.47 15.91
N LYS A 97 -12.77 -4.81 17.05
CA LYS A 97 -12.85 -3.34 17.18
C LYS A 97 -11.55 -2.81 17.77
N VAL A 98 -10.54 -2.67 16.92
CA VAL A 98 -9.22 -2.19 17.34
C VAL A 98 -9.24 -0.70 17.65
N LYS A 99 -8.79 -0.33 18.85
CA LYS A 99 -8.72 1.05 19.32
C LYS A 99 -7.31 1.59 19.09
N PHE A 100 -7.23 2.80 18.56
CA PHE A 100 -5.98 3.53 18.38
C PHE A 100 -5.96 4.78 19.26
N PRO A 101 -4.78 5.21 19.77
CA PRO A 101 -4.65 6.46 20.51
C PRO A 101 -5.13 7.66 19.67
N ALA A 102 -5.91 8.55 20.27
CA ALA A 102 -6.50 9.70 19.57
C ALA A 102 -5.47 10.75 19.15
N ASN A 103 -4.35 10.88 19.88
CA ASN A 103 -3.39 11.95 19.74
C ASN A 103 -2.07 11.50 19.09
N GLN A 104 -2.11 11.09 17.82
CA GLN A 104 -0.86 11.06 17.05
C GLN A 104 -0.71 12.38 16.29
N PRO A 105 0.44 13.05 16.41
CA PRO A 105 0.70 14.26 15.65
C PRO A 105 0.59 13.94 14.16
N LYS A 106 -0.30 14.64 13.46
CA LYS A 106 -0.33 14.55 11.99
C LYS A 106 0.98 15.12 11.48
N ALA A 107 1.76 14.30 10.79
CA ALA A 107 2.94 14.77 10.09
C ALA A 107 2.49 15.86 9.09
N THR A 108 2.92 17.09 9.32
CA THR A 108 2.76 18.17 8.35
C THR A 108 3.72 17.90 7.20
N LEU A 109 3.18 17.61 6.03
CA LEU A 109 4.01 17.47 4.83
C LEU A 109 4.61 18.85 4.49
N PRO A 110 5.94 18.96 4.34
CA PRO A 110 6.56 20.21 3.92
C PRO A 110 6.09 20.56 2.50
N ILE A 111 5.49 21.73 2.35
CA ILE A 111 5.04 22.24 1.06
C ILE A 111 6.14 23.15 0.51
N LEU A 112 6.52 22.94 -0.76
CA LEU A 112 7.46 23.83 -1.44
C LEU A 112 6.86 25.24 -1.55
N THR A 113 7.57 26.23 -1.00
CA THR A 113 7.21 27.63 -1.22
C THR A 113 7.47 28.03 -2.68
N LYS A 114 6.82 29.07 -3.17
CA LYS A 114 7.04 29.59 -4.54
C LYS A 114 8.53 29.92 -4.79
N ALA A 115 9.23 30.45 -3.79
CA ALA A 115 10.67 30.73 -3.89
C ALA A 115 11.51 29.44 -4.02
N HIS A 116 11.21 28.41 -3.24
CA HIS A 116 11.90 27.12 -3.33
C HIS A 116 11.60 26.41 -4.66
N GLN A 117 10.35 26.48 -5.12
CA GLN A 117 9.94 25.94 -6.42
C GLN A 117 10.74 26.59 -7.57
N LYS A 118 10.84 27.93 -7.55
CA LYS A 118 11.62 28.67 -8.57
C LYS A 118 13.08 28.22 -8.56
N LYS A 119 13.76 28.22 -7.40
CA LYS A 119 15.15 27.79 -7.28
C LYS A 119 15.36 26.34 -7.79
N LEU A 120 14.42 25.45 -7.47
CA LEU A 120 14.47 24.07 -7.95
C LEU A 120 14.32 24.02 -9.47
N MET A 121 13.39 24.75 -10.06
CA MET A 121 13.19 24.78 -11.50
C MET A 121 14.40 25.36 -12.24
N ASP A 122 15.01 26.42 -11.72
CA ASP A 122 16.24 27.00 -12.30
C ASP A 122 17.38 26.01 -12.25
N TYR A 123 17.63 25.37 -11.09
CA TYR A 123 18.64 24.31 -10.96
C TYR A 123 18.43 23.16 -11.94
N LEU A 124 17.18 22.65 -12.09
CA LEU A 124 16.86 21.55 -13.00
C LEU A 124 17.09 21.89 -14.47
N LYS A 125 16.90 23.15 -14.85
CA LYS A 125 17.18 23.65 -16.22
C LYS A 125 18.67 23.75 -16.47
N ASP A 126 19.42 24.32 -15.51
CA ASP A 126 20.86 24.50 -15.63
C ASP A 126 21.64 23.16 -15.60
N ASN A 127 21.06 22.16 -14.96
CA ASN A 127 21.64 20.81 -14.84
C ASN A 127 20.79 19.78 -15.57
N PHE A 128 20.72 19.91 -16.90
CA PHE A 128 19.85 19.05 -17.70
C PHE A 128 20.31 17.59 -17.70
N THR A 129 19.42 16.71 -17.26
CA THR A 129 19.51 15.24 -17.38
C THR A 129 18.12 14.68 -17.64
N PHE A 130 17.99 13.45 -18.16
CA PHE A 130 16.67 12.84 -18.33
C PHE A 130 15.86 12.74 -17.02
N PRO A 131 16.42 12.34 -15.87
CA PRO A 131 15.71 12.39 -14.59
C PRO A 131 15.24 13.82 -14.24
N ASN A 132 16.09 14.84 -14.46
CA ASN A 132 15.73 16.24 -14.18
C ASN A 132 14.62 16.76 -15.10
N LEU A 133 14.61 16.34 -16.37
CA LEU A 133 13.49 16.60 -17.28
C LEU A 133 12.19 15.98 -16.74
N GLY A 134 12.24 14.73 -16.28
CA GLY A 134 11.06 14.07 -15.67
C GLY A 134 10.52 14.84 -14.47
N ILE A 135 11.39 15.35 -13.60
CA ILE A 135 11.00 16.18 -12.45
C ILE A 135 10.38 17.51 -12.92
N LEU A 136 10.97 18.17 -13.93
CA LEU A 136 10.41 19.41 -14.51
C LEU A 136 8.99 19.18 -15.08
N VAL A 137 8.81 18.08 -15.79
CA VAL A 137 7.49 17.70 -16.32
C VAL A 137 6.49 17.47 -15.17
N CYS A 138 6.86 16.73 -14.12
CA CYS A 138 6.01 16.54 -12.95
C CYS A 138 5.63 17.88 -12.28
N LEU A 139 6.60 18.78 -12.10
CA LEU A 139 6.36 20.08 -11.46
C LEU A 139 5.48 21.01 -12.30
N SER A 140 5.58 20.93 -13.64
CA SER A 140 4.86 21.81 -14.56
C SER A 140 3.44 21.30 -14.85
N THR A 141 3.24 19.98 -14.88
CA THR A 141 1.98 19.35 -15.30
C THR A 141 1.16 18.76 -14.16
N GLY A 142 1.80 18.47 -13.03
CA GLY A 142 1.18 17.74 -11.92
C GLY A 142 1.03 16.23 -12.16
N LEU A 143 1.62 15.68 -13.21
CA LEU A 143 1.59 14.26 -13.52
C LEU A 143 2.32 13.43 -12.47
N ARG A 144 1.81 12.21 -12.22
CA ARG A 144 2.49 11.24 -11.37
C ARG A 144 3.74 10.71 -12.08
N ILE A 145 4.75 10.36 -11.31
CA ILE A 145 6.03 9.87 -11.88
C ILE A 145 5.83 8.65 -12.80
N GLY A 146 4.92 7.73 -12.47
CA GLY A 146 4.60 6.59 -13.33
C GLY A 146 3.95 6.98 -14.65
N GLU A 147 3.16 8.05 -14.68
CA GLU A 147 2.57 8.62 -15.89
C GLU A 147 3.66 9.28 -16.75
N VAL A 148 4.55 10.07 -16.14
CA VAL A 148 5.68 10.71 -16.84
C VAL A 148 6.60 9.66 -17.45
N CYS A 149 6.95 8.60 -16.71
CA CYS A 149 7.80 7.52 -17.22
C CYS A 149 7.14 6.73 -18.37
N ALA A 150 5.81 6.77 -18.49
CA ALA A 150 5.06 6.08 -19.55
C ALA A 150 4.83 6.95 -20.80
N LEU A 151 5.17 8.24 -20.77
CA LEU A 151 4.97 9.16 -21.90
C LEU A 151 5.80 8.75 -23.11
N LYS A 152 5.22 8.93 -24.29
CA LYS A 152 5.86 8.82 -25.61
C LYS A 152 5.74 10.15 -26.33
N TRP A 153 6.63 10.38 -27.28
CA TRP A 153 6.56 11.57 -28.16
C TRP A 153 5.22 11.68 -28.89
N SER A 154 4.60 10.56 -29.24
CA SER A 154 3.27 10.52 -29.86
C SER A 154 2.14 10.99 -28.96
N ASP A 155 2.35 11.12 -27.64
CA ASP A 155 1.36 11.60 -26.70
C ASP A 155 1.35 13.13 -26.58
N ILE A 156 2.31 13.82 -27.23
CA ILE A 156 2.50 15.26 -27.21
C ILE A 156 2.09 15.83 -28.57
N ASN A 157 1.08 16.68 -28.58
CA ASN A 157 0.73 17.44 -29.76
C ASN A 157 1.39 18.85 -29.65
N MET A 158 2.43 19.06 -30.43
CA MET A 158 3.21 20.32 -30.39
C MET A 158 2.44 21.52 -30.96
N ASP A 159 1.49 21.29 -31.87
CA ASP A 159 0.72 22.38 -32.51
C ASP A 159 -0.36 22.92 -31.56
N THR A 160 -0.97 22.03 -30.80
CA THR A 160 -2.05 22.41 -29.84
C THR A 160 -1.53 22.59 -28.42
N GLY A 161 -0.30 22.19 -28.11
CA GLY A 161 0.26 22.19 -26.76
C GLY A 161 -0.42 21.17 -25.82
N LEU A 162 -1.15 20.20 -26.35
CA LEU A 162 -1.85 19.20 -25.58
C LEU A 162 -0.98 17.97 -25.32
N LEU A 163 -1.06 17.44 -24.09
CA LEU A 163 -0.42 16.21 -23.67
C LEU A 163 -1.49 15.20 -23.27
N HIS A 164 -1.48 14.02 -23.88
CA HIS A 164 -2.42 12.94 -23.62
C HIS A 164 -1.81 11.91 -22.67
N VAL A 165 -2.45 11.69 -21.51
CA VAL A 165 -1.99 10.71 -20.50
C VAL A 165 -2.86 9.46 -20.58
N ASN A 166 -2.38 8.44 -21.28
CA ASN A 166 -3.14 7.22 -21.57
C ASN A 166 -2.66 5.99 -20.79
N ARG A 167 -1.53 6.09 -20.09
CA ARG A 167 -0.88 4.94 -19.44
C ARG A 167 -0.03 5.36 -18.24
N THR A 168 0.30 4.38 -17.40
CA THR A 168 1.24 4.52 -16.28
C THR A 168 2.12 3.28 -16.21
N ILE A 169 3.37 3.44 -15.81
CA ILE A 169 4.24 2.31 -15.46
C ILE A 169 4.05 2.03 -13.98
N GLU A 170 3.65 0.80 -13.66
CA GLU A 170 3.62 0.28 -12.29
C GLU A 170 4.97 -0.37 -11.97
N ARG A 171 5.49 -0.16 -10.76
CA ARG A 171 6.69 -0.84 -10.25
C ARG A 171 6.35 -2.19 -9.70
#